data_0becc61d7be4230303a0f841dcb4d385
#
_entry.id   0becc61d7be4230303a0f841dcb4d385
#
_cell.length_a   1.000
_cell.length_b   1.000
_cell.length_c   1.000
_cell.angle_alpha   90.00
_cell.angle_beta   90.00
_cell.angle_gamma   90.00
#
_symmetry.space_group_name_H-M   'P 1'
#
loop_
_entity.id
_entity.type
_entity.pdbx_description
1 polymer ?
#
loop_
_entity_poly.entity_id
_entity_poly.type
_entity_poly.pdbx_seq_one_letter_code
_entity_poly.pdbx_strand_id
1 'polypeptide(L)'
;MFPASLLLLAAVSCVYCDIELIQSGPVVIEPGVSFSISCKFSGFSISSYCLRWIRQAEGKALEYVGYTCSSSTYTVDSLKSKITSRYDSSSSTVFLQGNNFQTEDTAVYYCARESSGYDYWGKGTMVTVSTASSTAPTLFPLAQCGSGTGDMMTLGCIATGFTPASPTFKWNDEGGNSLTDFVQYPAVQTGGSYMGVSQ
;
A
#
# COMPACT_ATOMS: atom_id res chain seq x y z
N MET A 1 56.47 -23.30 26.93
CA MET A 1 55.10 -22.85 27.24
C MET A 1 54.81 -21.65 26.31
N PHE A 2 54.07 -21.89 25.27
CA PHE A 2 53.66 -20.83 24.34
C PHE A 2 52.22 -20.41 24.72
N PRO A 3 51.94 -19.11 24.86
CA PRO A 3 50.57 -18.67 25.09
C PRO A 3 49.74 -18.77 23.79
N ALA A 4 48.66 -19.48 23.83
CA ALA A 4 47.70 -19.54 22.74
C ALA A 4 47.01 -18.17 22.63
N SER A 5 47.31 -17.41 21.59
CA SER A 5 46.57 -16.21 21.20
C SER A 5 45.22 -16.63 20.65
N LEU A 6 44.19 -16.41 21.43
CA LEU A 6 42.79 -16.56 21.03
C LEU A 6 42.43 -15.40 20.09
N LEU A 7 42.47 -15.63 18.78
CA LEU A 7 41.95 -14.70 17.77
C LEU A 7 40.44 -14.71 17.84
N LEU A 8 39.89 -13.71 18.49
CA LEU A 8 38.45 -13.43 18.47
C LEU A 8 38.11 -12.84 17.10
N LEU A 9 37.66 -13.66 16.16
CA LEU A 9 37.04 -13.19 14.92
C LEU A 9 35.65 -12.63 15.29
N ALA A 10 35.59 -11.33 15.48
CA ALA A 10 34.32 -10.61 15.50
C ALA A 10 33.73 -10.69 14.09
N ALA A 11 32.78 -11.60 13.87
CA ALA A 11 31.97 -11.59 12.68
C ALA A 11 31.13 -10.30 12.70
N VAL A 12 31.62 -9.28 12.00
CA VAL A 12 30.81 -8.10 11.68
C VAL A 12 29.73 -8.58 10.72
N SER A 13 28.58 -8.94 11.26
CA SER A 13 27.38 -9.12 10.46
C SER A 13 27.09 -7.78 9.81
N CYS A 14 27.45 -7.64 8.54
CA CYS A 14 27.02 -6.54 7.71
C CYS A 14 25.50 -6.70 7.58
N VAL A 15 24.77 -6.02 8.44
CA VAL A 15 23.32 -5.88 8.30
C VAL A 15 23.15 -5.05 7.03
N TYR A 16 22.92 -5.73 5.91
CA TYR A 16 22.37 -5.07 4.72
C TYR A 16 21.05 -4.47 5.16
N CYS A 17 21.07 -3.16 5.33
CA CYS A 17 19.84 -2.42 5.59
C CYS A 17 19.08 -2.35 4.26
N ASP A 18 18.22 -3.33 4.00
CA ASP A 18 17.42 -3.36 2.79
C ASP A 18 16.60 -2.09 2.70
N ILE A 19 16.60 -1.51 1.51
CA ILE A 19 15.79 -0.32 1.23
C ILE A 19 14.37 -0.78 1.02
N GLU A 20 13.48 -0.25 1.82
CA GLU A 20 12.07 -0.60 1.79
C GLU A 20 11.20 0.66 1.74
N LEU A 21 10.16 0.61 0.90
CA LEU A 21 9.12 1.64 0.78
C LEU A 21 7.76 0.99 1.03
N ILE A 22 7.19 1.25 2.20
CA ILE A 22 5.90 0.67 2.62
C ILE A 22 4.84 1.74 2.49
N GLN A 23 3.88 1.54 1.60
CA GLN A 23 2.74 2.44 1.40
C GLN A 23 1.51 1.98 2.15
N SER A 24 0.68 2.97 2.53
CA SER A 24 -0.63 2.70 3.12
C SER A 24 -1.56 1.97 2.15
N GLY A 25 -2.56 1.29 2.69
CA GLY A 25 -3.58 0.58 1.92
C GLY A 25 -4.46 1.52 1.06
N PRO A 26 -5.33 0.93 0.24
CA PRO A 26 -6.21 1.69 -0.65
C PRO A 26 -7.16 2.62 0.10
N VAL A 27 -7.54 3.72 -0.55
CA VAL A 27 -8.45 4.73 -0.02
C VAL A 27 -9.58 4.95 -1.00
N VAL A 28 -10.81 5.04 -0.48
CA VAL A 28 -12.00 5.40 -1.24
C VAL A 28 -12.61 6.63 -0.61
N ILE A 29 -12.85 7.64 -1.42
CA ILE A 29 -13.40 8.93 -0.97
C ILE A 29 -14.52 9.40 -1.89
N GLU A 30 -15.39 10.25 -1.37
CA GLU A 30 -16.32 11.03 -2.18
C GLU A 30 -15.62 12.24 -2.80
N PRO A 31 -16.10 12.75 -3.96
CA PRO A 31 -15.56 13.99 -4.55
C PRO A 31 -15.54 15.14 -3.54
N GLY A 32 -14.45 15.87 -3.53
CA GLY A 32 -14.24 17.01 -2.63
C GLY A 32 -13.73 16.67 -1.24
N VAL A 33 -13.76 15.41 -0.83
CA VAL A 33 -13.28 14.96 0.49
C VAL A 33 -11.75 14.89 0.51
N SER A 34 -11.16 15.34 1.61
CA SER A 34 -9.71 15.28 1.83
C SER A 34 -9.28 13.92 2.34
N PHE A 35 -8.11 13.47 1.93
CA PHE A 35 -7.52 12.21 2.38
C PHE A 35 -6.00 12.34 2.60
N SER A 36 -5.42 11.33 3.23
CA SER A 36 -3.97 11.24 3.39
C SER A 36 -3.51 9.81 3.15
N ILE A 37 -2.47 9.64 2.35
CA ILE A 37 -1.76 8.38 2.15
C ILE A 37 -0.32 8.53 2.61
N SER A 38 0.32 7.43 2.96
CA SER A 38 1.66 7.43 3.55
C SER A 38 2.62 6.51 2.82
N CYS A 39 3.90 6.86 2.88
CA CYS A 39 5.01 6.05 2.45
C CYS A 39 6.07 6.05 3.57
N LYS A 40 6.14 4.96 4.32
CA LYS A 40 7.20 4.73 5.31
C LYS A 40 8.41 4.14 4.62
N PHE A 41 9.59 4.61 4.95
CA PHE A 41 10.82 4.16 4.33
C PHE A 41 11.87 3.73 5.35
N SER A 42 12.76 2.84 4.92
CA SER A 42 13.92 2.37 5.68
C SER A 42 15.12 2.13 4.76
N GLY A 43 16.30 1.97 5.35
CA GLY A 43 17.52 1.64 4.62
C GLY A 43 18.25 2.82 3.97
N PHE A 44 17.73 4.05 4.06
CA PHE A 44 18.41 5.25 3.56
C PHE A 44 18.01 6.51 4.33
N SER A 45 18.72 7.62 4.09
CA SER A 45 18.40 8.92 4.65
C SER A 45 17.71 9.82 3.63
N ILE A 46 16.59 10.42 3.99
CA ILE A 46 15.86 11.38 3.15
C ILE A 46 16.65 12.69 2.93
N SER A 47 17.67 12.95 3.74
CA SER A 47 18.58 14.07 3.50
C SER A 47 19.52 13.84 2.30
N SER A 48 19.74 12.58 1.93
CA SER A 48 20.57 12.21 0.78
C SER A 48 19.74 11.91 -0.48
N TYR A 49 18.51 11.47 -0.30
CA TYR A 49 17.62 11.04 -1.40
C TYR A 49 16.19 11.48 -1.12
N CYS A 50 15.65 12.33 -1.97
CA CYS A 50 14.23 12.70 -1.87
C CYS A 50 13.34 11.55 -2.30
N LEU A 51 12.15 11.46 -1.70
CA LEU A 51 11.08 10.60 -2.20
C LEU A 51 10.23 11.35 -3.23
N ARG A 52 9.93 10.67 -4.33
CA ARG A 52 9.08 11.15 -5.40
C ARG A 52 7.69 10.55 -5.28
N TRP A 53 6.69 11.35 -5.63
CA TRP A 53 5.33 10.86 -5.84
C TRP A 53 5.03 10.84 -7.33
N ILE A 54 4.53 9.71 -7.79
CA ILE A 54 4.13 9.46 -9.17
C ILE A 54 2.72 8.87 -9.12
N ARG A 55 1.84 9.22 -10.06
CA ARG A 55 0.53 8.60 -10.15
C ARG A 55 0.30 7.95 -11.51
N GLN A 56 -0.61 7.00 -11.55
CA GLN A 56 -1.06 6.35 -12.78
C GLN A 56 -2.56 6.11 -12.73
N ALA A 57 -3.31 6.83 -13.53
CA ALA A 57 -4.71 6.54 -13.79
C ALA A 57 -4.83 5.32 -14.71
N GLU A 58 -5.95 4.62 -14.65
CA GLU A 58 -6.19 3.44 -15.45
C GLU A 58 -6.04 3.71 -16.94
N GLY A 59 -5.23 2.88 -17.61
CA GLY A 59 -4.93 3.02 -19.04
C GLY A 59 -4.13 4.25 -19.44
N LYS A 60 -3.57 5.00 -18.49
CA LYS A 60 -2.74 6.19 -18.74
C LYS A 60 -1.27 5.94 -18.42
N ALA A 61 -0.42 6.81 -18.92
CA ALA A 61 1.00 6.82 -18.58
C ALA A 61 1.22 7.27 -17.13
N LEU A 62 2.42 6.99 -16.60
CA LEU A 62 2.87 7.53 -15.34
C LEU A 62 2.94 9.07 -15.42
N GLU A 63 2.44 9.74 -14.40
CA GLU A 63 2.47 11.20 -14.27
C GLU A 63 3.23 11.58 -13.00
N TYR A 64 4.20 12.45 -13.13
CA TYR A 64 4.95 12.97 -12.01
C TYR A 64 4.10 13.93 -11.18
N VAL A 65 4.07 13.72 -9.87
CA VAL A 65 3.28 14.54 -8.92
C VAL A 65 4.16 15.54 -8.18
N GLY A 66 5.32 15.11 -7.70
CA GLY A 66 6.20 15.97 -6.92
C GLY A 66 7.23 15.20 -6.11
N TYR A 67 7.92 15.90 -5.20
CA TYR A 67 8.88 15.28 -4.30
C TYR A 67 8.77 15.80 -2.87
N THR A 68 9.31 15.01 -1.96
CA THR A 68 9.50 15.38 -0.54
C THR A 68 10.92 15.03 -0.13
N CYS A 69 11.66 16.02 0.35
CA CYS A 69 12.97 15.89 0.97
C CYS A 69 12.87 16.18 2.47
N SER A 70 14.01 16.19 3.17
CA SER A 70 14.06 16.47 4.60
C SER A 70 13.57 17.87 4.97
N SER A 71 13.83 18.87 4.11
CA SER A 71 13.56 20.29 4.37
C SER A 71 12.76 20.99 3.27
N SER A 72 12.40 20.29 2.20
CA SER A 72 11.68 20.88 1.07
C SER A 72 10.71 19.89 0.44
N THR A 73 9.63 20.45 -0.07
CA THR A 73 8.63 19.72 -0.85
C THR A 73 8.33 20.48 -2.13
N TYR A 74 7.95 19.76 -3.15
CA TYR A 74 7.50 20.34 -4.42
C TYR A 74 6.34 19.52 -4.97
N THR A 75 5.35 20.20 -5.49
CA THR A 75 4.25 19.62 -6.26
C THR A 75 4.17 20.34 -7.59
N VAL A 76 3.94 19.60 -8.68
CA VAL A 76 3.80 20.20 -10.03
C VAL A 76 2.67 21.22 -10.05
N ASP A 77 2.80 22.26 -10.87
CA ASP A 77 1.89 23.41 -10.87
C ASP A 77 0.43 23.02 -11.11
N SER A 78 0.18 22.04 -11.96
CA SER A 78 -1.16 21.52 -12.25
C SER A 78 -1.86 20.87 -11.05
N LEU A 79 -1.12 20.42 -10.03
CA LEU A 79 -1.65 19.70 -8.87
C LEU A 79 -1.48 20.46 -7.54
N LYS A 80 -0.82 21.62 -7.54
CA LYS A 80 -0.55 22.40 -6.31
C LYS A 80 -1.81 22.78 -5.53
N SER A 81 -2.93 23.00 -6.21
CA SER A 81 -4.20 23.32 -5.56
C SER A 81 -4.88 22.12 -4.90
N LYS A 82 -4.48 20.91 -5.28
CA LYS A 82 -5.10 19.65 -4.84
C LYS A 82 -4.20 18.80 -3.96
N ILE A 83 -2.88 18.88 -4.10
CA ILE A 83 -1.93 17.98 -3.46
C ILE A 83 -0.89 18.74 -2.68
N THR A 84 -0.70 18.33 -1.44
CA THR A 84 0.43 18.72 -0.60
C THR A 84 1.15 17.48 -0.08
N SER A 85 2.44 17.62 0.21
CA SER A 85 3.18 16.55 0.85
C SER A 85 4.00 17.05 2.03
N ARG A 86 4.26 16.17 2.99
CA ARG A 86 5.07 16.47 4.17
C ARG A 86 5.89 15.26 4.61
N TYR A 87 6.98 15.54 5.29
CA TYR A 87 7.81 14.53 5.93
C TYR A 87 7.64 14.57 7.45
N ASP A 88 7.49 13.41 8.04
CA ASP A 88 7.54 13.19 9.49
C ASP A 88 8.82 12.43 9.83
N SER A 89 9.77 13.15 10.45
CA SER A 89 11.07 12.60 10.82
C SER A 89 10.99 11.57 11.96
N SER A 90 9.98 11.68 12.81
CA SER A 90 9.81 10.77 13.96
C SER A 90 9.46 9.35 13.54
N SER A 91 8.74 9.19 12.44
CA SER A 91 8.29 7.91 11.91
C SER A 91 8.98 7.49 10.61
N SER A 92 9.91 8.29 10.06
CA SER A 92 10.50 8.09 8.73
C SER A 92 9.43 7.90 7.66
N THR A 93 8.42 8.77 7.66
CA THR A 93 7.25 8.63 6.80
C THR A 93 6.99 9.93 6.02
N VAL A 94 6.77 9.78 4.73
CA VAL A 94 6.28 10.86 3.87
C VAL A 94 4.78 10.67 3.68
N PHE A 95 4.04 11.77 3.82
CA PHE A 95 2.60 11.80 3.59
C PHE A 95 2.30 12.62 2.33
N LEU A 96 1.35 12.14 1.55
CA LEU A 96 0.69 12.89 0.50
C LEU A 96 -0.75 13.15 0.96
N GLN A 97 -1.15 14.40 0.94
CA GLN A 97 -2.51 14.83 1.25
C GLN A 97 -3.18 15.32 -0.01
N GLY A 98 -4.35 14.79 -0.29
CA GLY A 98 -5.21 15.21 -1.38
C GLY A 98 -6.41 15.98 -0.85
N ASN A 99 -6.76 17.06 -1.54
CA ASN A 99 -7.91 17.91 -1.24
C ASN A 99 -8.68 18.17 -2.50
N ASN A 100 -10.00 18.22 -2.40
CA ASN A 100 -10.91 18.52 -3.52
C ASN A 100 -10.67 17.65 -4.77
N PHE A 101 -10.39 16.36 -4.55
CA PHE A 101 -10.26 15.40 -5.63
C PHE A 101 -11.61 15.14 -6.30
N GLN A 102 -11.56 14.92 -7.61
CA GLN A 102 -12.71 14.56 -8.43
C GLN A 102 -12.51 13.15 -9.00
N THR A 103 -13.53 12.59 -9.63
CA THR A 103 -13.48 11.22 -10.17
C THR A 103 -12.31 10.97 -11.13
N GLU A 104 -11.91 12.00 -11.88
CA GLU A 104 -10.74 11.97 -12.78
C GLU A 104 -9.39 11.89 -12.07
N ASP A 105 -9.34 12.17 -10.76
CA ASP A 105 -8.13 12.03 -9.94
C ASP A 105 -7.94 10.60 -9.41
N THR A 106 -8.86 9.69 -9.73
CA THR A 106 -8.74 8.25 -9.41
C THR A 106 -7.49 7.68 -10.07
N ALA A 107 -6.56 7.18 -9.27
CA ALA A 107 -5.28 6.65 -9.75
C ALA A 107 -4.58 5.82 -8.68
N VAL A 108 -3.57 5.05 -9.09
CA VAL A 108 -2.59 4.48 -8.17
C VAL A 108 -1.48 5.50 -7.95
N TYR A 109 -1.20 5.80 -6.70
CA TYR A 109 -0.15 6.73 -6.27
C TYR A 109 1.03 5.93 -5.75
N TYR A 110 2.19 6.11 -6.38
CA TYR A 110 3.44 5.44 -6.01
C TYR A 110 4.37 6.42 -5.32
N CYS A 111 5.07 5.97 -4.28
CA CYS A 111 6.28 6.62 -3.83
C CYS A 111 7.50 5.89 -4.39
N ALA A 112 8.53 6.63 -4.77
CA ALA A 112 9.76 6.08 -5.31
C ALA A 112 10.97 6.87 -4.80
N ARG A 113 12.09 6.18 -4.59
CA ARG A 113 13.38 6.80 -4.35
C ARG A 113 14.10 6.97 -5.68
N GLU A 114 14.65 8.15 -5.90
CA GLU A 114 15.50 8.45 -7.05
C GLU A 114 16.96 8.57 -6.61
N SER A 115 17.83 7.86 -7.29
CA SER A 115 19.29 7.95 -7.17
C SER A 115 19.88 8.35 -8.52
N SER A 116 20.30 7.39 -9.35
CA SER A 116 20.65 7.59 -10.76
C SER A 116 19.49 7.27 -11.71
N GLY A 117 18.32 6.98 -11.16
CA GLY A 117 17.04 6.61 -11.76
C GLY A 117 16.06 6.29 -10.64
N TYR A 118 14.85 5.88 -10.96
CA TYR A 118 13.88 5.39 -9.95
C TYR A 118 14.20 3.94 -9.62
N ASP A 119 15.09 3.72 -8.67
CA ASP A 119 15.66 2.41 -8.34
C ASP A 119 14.82 1.62 -7.31
N TYR A 120 14.02 2.30 -6.49
CA TYR A 120 13.13 1.66 -5.51
C TYR A 120 11.73 2.26 -5.57
N TRP A 121 10.73 1.38 -5.57
CA TRP A 121 9.31 1.74 -5.66
C TRP A 121 8.52 1.11 -4.53
N GLY A 122 7.58 1.87 -3.99
CA GLY A 122 6.49 1.31 -3.19
C GLY A 122 5.51 0.53 -4.07
N LYS A 123 4.67 -0.29 -3.44
CA LYS A 123 3.67 -1.12 -4.15
C LYS A 123 2.53 -0.31 -4.78
N GLY A 124 2.44 0.97 -4.44
CA GLY A 124 1.34 1.85 -4.85
C GLY A 124 0.17 1.84 -3.86
N THR A 125 -0.52 2.95 -3.80
CA THR A 125 -1.78 3.11 -3.06
C THR A 125 -2.86 3.51 -4.04
N MET A 126 -3.90 2.69 -4.20
CA MET A 126 -5.06 3.03 -5.00
C MET A 126 -5.89 4.07 -4.25
N VAL A 127 -6.13 5.21 -4.90
CA VAL A 127 -7.07 6.24 -4.45
C VAL A 127 -8.23 6.25 -5.42
N THR A 128 -9.40 5.87 -4.94
CA THR A 128 -10.64 5.86 -5.72
C THR A 128 -11.53 7.02 -5.28
N VAL A 129 -11.86 7.90 -6.22
CA VAL A 129 -12.84 8.97 -6.01
C VAL A 129 -14.14 8.57 -6.68
N SER A 130 -15.19 8.34 -5.91
CA SER A 130 -16.46 7.83 -6.40
C SER A 130 -17.65 8.51 -5.75
N THR A 131 -18.66 8.84 -6.55
CA THR A 131 -19.97 9.28 -6.09
C THR A 131 -20.89 8.11 -5.73
N ALA A 132 -20.47 6.88 -6.02
CA ALA A 132 -21.25 5.70 -5.68
C ALA A 132 -21.33 5.55 -4.16
N SER A 133 -22.53 5.48 -3.64
CA SER A 133 -22.74 5.17 -2.22
C SER A 133 -22.05 3.85 -1.89
N SER A 134 -21.28 3.85 -0.81
CA SER A 134 -20.65 2.62 -0.31
C SER A 134 -21.74 1.65 0.11
N THR A 135 -21.77 0.49 -0.51
CA THR A 135 -22.67 -0.61 -0.13
C THR A 135 -21.84 -1.71 0.52
N ALA A 136 -22.23 -2.09 1.73
CA ALA A 136 -21.55 -3.17 2.43
C ALA A 136 -21.74 -4.52 1.70
N PRO A 137 -20.73 -5.40 1.67
CA PRO A 137 -20.87 -6.71 1.06
C PRO A 137 -21.78 -7.64 1.86
N THR A 138 -22.48 -8.51 1.17
CA THR A 138 -23.04 -9.74 1.74
C THR A 138 -21.97 -10.82 1.64
N LEU A 139 -21.65 -11.45 2.79
CA LEU A 139 -20.60 -12.46 2.87
C LEU A 139 -21.19 -13.86 2.88
N PHE A 140 -20.59 -14.76 2.08
CA PHE A 140 -20.93 -16.18 2.03
C PHE A 140 -19.67 -17.00 2.32
N PRO A 141 -19.70 -17.85 3.36
CA PRO A 141 -18.57 -18.71 3.66
C PRO A 141 -18.43 -19.80 2.59
N LEU A 142 -17.21 -20.15 2.26
CA LEU A 142 -16.84 -21.29 1.45
C LEU A 142 -16.08 -22.30 2.31
N ALA A 143 -16.52 -23.53 2.26
CA ALA A 143 -15.83 -24.65 2.89
C ALA A 143 -15.55 -25.73 1.84
N GLN A 144 -14.47 -26.45 2.01
CA GLN A 144 -14.12 -27.57 1.14
C GLN A 144 -15.18 -28.67 1.23
N CYS A 145 -15.73 -29.11 0.11
CA CYS A 145 -16.63 -30.27 0.06
C CYS A 145 -15.82 -31.57 0.12
N GLY A 146 -16.17 -32.45 1.05
CA GLY A 146 -15.61 -33.80 1.16
C GLY A 146 -14.94 -34.05 2.51
N SER A 147 -14.93 -35.33 2.92
CA SER A 147 -14.21 -35.80 4.10
C SER A 147 -12.72 -35.92 3.74
N GLY A 148 -12.00 -34.81 3.84
CA GLY A 148 -10.55 -34.86 3.75
C GLY A 148 -10.00 -35.65 4.92
N THR A 149 -9.21 -36.68 4.66
CA THR A 149 -8.46 -37.44 5.67
C THR A 149 -7.15 -36.72 6.05
N GLY A 150 -7.11 -35.39 5.97
CA GLY A 150 -5.93 -34.58 6.26
C GLY A 150 -6.22 -33.50 7.30
N ASP A 151 -5.18 -33.15 8.04
CA ASP A 151 -5.23 -32.15 9.13
C ASP A 151 -5.37 -30.69 8.63
N MET A 152 -5.51 -30.46 7.33
CA MET A 152 -5.62 -29.16 6.71
C MET A 152 -6.93 -28.96 5.95
N MET A 153 -7.59 -27.84 6.21
CA MET A 153 -8.84 -27.45 5.54
C MET A 153 -8.65 -26.06 4.91
N THR A 154 -9.12 -25.93 3.67
CA THR A 154 -9.17 -24.62 3.01
C THR A 154 -10.53 -23.97 3.25
N LEU A 155 -10.52 -22.79 3.80
CA LEU A 155 -11.69 -21.94 4.00
C LEU A 155 -11.64 -20.75 3.06
N GLY A 156 -12.80 -20.29 2.62
CA GLY A 156 -12.90 -19.11 1.77
C GLY A 156 -14.12 -18.27 2.11
N CYS A 157 -14.19 -17.11 1.49
CA CYS A 157 -15.33 -16.20 1.61
C CYS A 157 -15.60 -15.55 0.26
N ILE A 158 -16.88 -15.54 -0.14
CA ILE A 158 -17.38 -14.71 -1.25
C ILE A 158 -18.05 -13.48 -0.64
N ALA A 159 -17.65 -12.31 -1.09
CA ALA A 159 -18.31 -11.04 -0.83
C ALA A 159 -19.07 -10.60 -2.08
N THR A 160 -20.34 -10.24 -1.97
CA THR A 160 -21.17 -9.82 -3.10
C THR A 160 -21.95 -8.53 -2.80
N GLY A 161 -22.34 -7.80 -3.86
CA GLY A 161 -23.23 -6.64 -3.75
C GLY A 161 -22.57 -5.39 -3.20
N PHE A 162 -21.27 -5.32 -3.12
CA PHE A 162 -20.57 -4.16 -2.56
C PHE A 162 -20.17 -3.15 -3.64
N THR A 163 -20.03 -1.92 -3.21
CA THR A 163 -19.41 -0.81 -3.93
C THR A 163 -18.52 -0.02 -2.98
N PRO A 164 -17.36 0.49 -3.41
CA PRO A 164 -16.68 0.34 -4.70
C PRO A 164 -15.92 -0.99 -4.84
N ALA A 165 -15.19 -1.16 -5.94
CA ALA A 165 -14.47 -2.39 -6.35
C ALA A 165 -13.33 -2.87 -5.44
N SER A 166 -12.99 -2.17 -4.38
CA SER A 166 -11.80 -2.45 -3.55
C SER A 166 -12.17 -2.97 -2.16
N PRO A 167 -12.60 -4.24 -2.03
CA PRO A 167 -12.83 -4.82 -0.71
C PRO A 167 -11.48 -5.14 -0.05
N THR A 168 -11.42 -4.95 1.26
CA THR A 168 -10.29 -5.45 2.07
C THR A 168 -10.79 -6.62 2.90
N PHE A 169 -10.24 -7.81 2.66
CA PHE A 169 -10.50 -8.97 3.49
C PHE A 169 -9.52 -9.00 4.67
N LYS A 170 -10.06 -9.31 5.84
CA LYS A 170 -9.26 -9.62 7.02
C LYS A 170 -9.73 -10.97 7.56
N TRP A 171 -8.79 -11.85 7.79
CA TRP A 171 -9.03 -13.14 8.38
C TRP A 171 -8.48 -13.16 9.79
N ASN A 172 -9.28 -13.67 10.71
CA ASN A 172 -8.88 -13.85 12.09
C ASN A 172 -9.14 -15.31 12.51
N ASP A 173 -8.32 -15.83 13.40
CA ASP A 173 -8.57 -17.12 14.07
C ASP A 173 -9.67 -16.98 15.15
N GLU A 174 -10.01 -18.08 15.81
CA GLU A 174 -10.99 -18.11 16.91
C GLU A 174 -10.55 -17.25 18.11
N GLY A 175 -9.27 -17.02 18.27
CA GLY A 175 -8.70 -16.16 19.31
C GLY A 175 -8.69 -14.67 18.93
N GLY A 176 -9.12 -14.32 17.70
CA GLY A 176 -9.12 -12.95 17.19
C GLY A 176 -7.79 -12.48 16.63
N ASN A 177 -6.78 -13.36 16.51
CA ASN A 177 -5.50 -13.00 15.91
C ASN A 177 -5.62 -12.93 14.39
N SER A 178 -4.97 -11.92 13.77
CA SER A 178 -4.99 -11.75 12.33
C SER A 178 -4.17 -12.83 11.63
N LEU A 179 -4.78 -13.45 10.62
CA LEU A 179 -4.11 -14.36 9.71
C LEU A 179 -3.56 -13.55 8.54
N THR A 180 -2.32 -13.82 8.16
CA THR A 180 -1.61 -13.13 7.07
C THR A 180 -1.48 -13.96 5.81
N ASP A 181 -1.69 -15.27 5.93
CA ASP A 181 -1.47 -16.25 4.87
C ASP A 181 -2.79 -16.58 4.17
N PHE A 182 -3.22 -15.70 3.29
CA PHE A 182 -4.43 -15.87 2.49
C PHE A 182 -4.27 -15.23 1.12
N VAL A 183 -5.08 -15.71 0.16
CA VAL A 183 -5.14 -15.16 -1.19
C VAL A 183 -6.42 -14.35 -1.36
N GLN A 184 -6.28 -13.16 -1.92
CA GLN A 184 -7.41 -12.33 -2.33
C GLN A 184 -7.41 -12.22 -3.85
N TYR A 185 -8.53 -12.57 -4.46
CA TYR A 185 -8.72 -12.46 -5.91
C TYR A 185 -9.24 -11.07 -6.29
N PRO A 186 -8.91 -10.58 -7.49
CA PRO A 186 -9.46 -9.33 -8.00
C PRO A 186 -10.99 -9.35 -7.98
N ALA A 187 -11.61 -8.23 -7.60
CA ALA A 187 -13.05 -8.09 -7.62
C ALA A 187 -13.57 -8.06 -9.06
N VAL A 188 -14.70 -8.73 -9.29
CA VAL A 188 -15.38 -8.79 -10.59
C VAL A 188 -16.65 -7.98 -10.52
N GLN A 189 -16.90 -7.15 -11.53
CA GLN A 189 -18.14 -6.39 -11.64
C GLN A 189 -19.30 -7.30 -12.04
N THR A 190 -20.40 -7.21 -11.30
CA THR A 190 -21.63 -7.99 -11.53
C THR A 190 -22.83 -7.03 -11.46
N GLY A 191 -23.32 -6.61 -12.62
CA GLY A 191 -24.36 -5.58 -12.68
C GLY A 191 -23.84 -4.22 -12.17
N GLY A 192 -24.53 -3.60 -11.24
CA GLY A 192 -24.15 -2.32 -10.63
C GLY A 192 -23.26 -2.42 -9.39
N SER A 193 -22.79 -3.63 -9.03
CA SER A 193 -22.00 -3.92 -7.83
C SER A 193 -20.83 -4.83 -8.16
N TYR A 194 -20.06 -5.22 -7.12
CA TYR A 194 -18.88 -6.07 -7.27
C TYR A 194 -19.02 -7.35 -6.46
N MET A 195 -18.27 -8.36 -6.89
CA MET A 195 -18.08 -9.62 -6.20
C MET A 195 -16.58 -9.87 -6.02
N GLY A 196 -16.18 -10.29 -4.83
CA GLY A 196 -14.79 -10.61 -4.50
C GLY A 196 -14.70 -11.94 -3.77
N VAL A 197 -13.55 -12.60 -3.86
CA VAL A 197 -13.27 -13.87 -3.21
C VAL A 197 -11.94 -13.78 -2.50
N SER A 198 -11.88 -14.40 -1.31
CA SER A 198 -10.64 -14.62 -0.57
C SER A 198 -10.62 -16.03 0.03
N GLN A 199 -9.45 -16.68 0.04
CA GLN A 199 -9.22 -18.01 0.65
C GLN A 199 -7.86 -18.08 1.29
#